data_c9c4d3397f33076597995a4f50caf172
#
_entry.id   c9c4d3397f33076597995a4f50caf172
#
_cell.length_a   1.000
_cell.length_b   1.000
_cell.length_c   1.000
_cell.angle_alpha   90.00
_cell.angle_beta   90.00
_cell.angle_gamma   90.00
#
_symmetry.space_group_name_H-M   'P 1'
#
loop_
_entity.id
_entity.type
_entity.pdbx_description
1 polymer ?
#
loop_
_entity_poly.entity_id
_entity_poly.type
_entity_poly.pdbx_seq_one_letter_code
_entity_poly.pdbx_strand_id
1 'polypeptide(L)'
;RSGTRYDRAAFQVNAVQDVENVIDSDSRYTIQRMATGAAGLDAEESDNTSIGIVLTPMDNLIITVDAWTLEKDKTIGLFGRENQTVNDMLLRFANGTNNCDTFVGDPLVVREAPDEGDAAGFAAAGVCPFGDIKYIKNDYTNMALRTVEGTDVLVSYGIETDAGDFDLRYNGTFLDKFEQKASGQFAELQAKKDSGEIPDSIPLKGFGDLLEKDGVYDNKHSLRLSWDKGPYRVSLTGLKKGSFVQTSLGIKDGIPYVVPSMTTMDLTMSYNFDVRGNDARIRFAVKNLEDERAPTADRYYGYYADAHQDYGRNFYLDFQLKVK
;
A
#
# COMPACT_ATOMS: atom_id res chain seq x y z
N ARG A 1 -1.86 11.18 12.58
CA ARG A 1 -3.22 11.66 12.94
C ARG A 1 -4.08 11.59 11.68
N SER A 2 -4.68 10.45 11.42
CA SER A 2 -5.67 10.29 10.37
C SER A 2 -7.02 10.76 10.89
N GLY A 3 -7.18 12.07 11.04
CA GLY A 3 -8.50 12.64 11.12
C GLY A 3 -9.18 12.36 9.79
N THR A 4 -10.40 11.93 9.80
CA THR A 4 -11.14 11.76 8.57
C THR A 4 -11.59 13.13 8.11
N ARG A 5 -10.90 13.69 7.14
CA ARG A 5 -11.39 14.81 6.33
C ARG A 5 -12.80 14.58 5.79
N TYR A 6 -13.29 13.37 5.89
CA TYR A 6 -14.52 12.90 5.25
C TYR A 6 -15.73 13.01 6.13
N ASP A 7 -15.56 13.35 7.40
CA ASP A 7 -16.68 13.32 8.33
C ASP A 7 -17.69 14.45 8.07
N ARG A 8 -17.23 15.68 8.07
CA ARG A 8 -18.11 16.85 7.82
C ARG A 8 -17.85 17.49 6.46
N ALA A 9 -16.60 17.54 6.02
CA ALA A 9 -16.19 18.25 4.82
C ALA A 9 -16.42 17.47 3.52
N ALA A 10 -16.42 16.14 3.54
CA ALA A 10 -16.37 15.34 2.34
C ALA A 10 -17.59 15.48 1.42
N PHE A 11 -18.77 15.75 1.98
CA PHE A 11 -20.02 15.92 1.24
C PHE A 11 -20.43 17.39 1.05
N GLN A 12 -19.66 18.33 1.54
CA GLN A 12 -19.94 19.75 1.47
C GLN A 12 -19.94 20.30 0.06
N VAL A 13 -19.14 19.73 -0.83
CA VAL A 13 -18.84 20.31 -2.15
C VAL A 13 -20.04 20.32 -3.08
N ASN A 14 -21.00 19.42 -2.95
CA ASN A 14 -22.11 19.31 -3.89
C ASN A 14 -23.49 19.62 -3.34
N ALA A 15 -23.71 19.53 -2.04
CA ALA A 15 -25.04 19.71 -1.47
C ALA A 15 -25.20 21.02 -0.69
N VAL A 16 -24.13 21.54 -0.06
CA VAL A 16 -24.28 22.65 0.89
C VAL A 16 -22.96 23.42 1.03
N GLN A 17 -22.67 24.32 0.10
CA GLN A 17 -21.52 25.24 0.20
C GLN A 17 -21.51 26.09 1.50
N ASP A 18 -22.67 26.29 2.12
CA ASP A 18 -22.79 27.11 3.32
C ASP A 18 -22.49 26.35 4.63
N VAL A 19 -22.44 25.03 4.61
CA VAL A 19 -22.11 24.23 5.82
C VAL A 19 -20.64 24.36 6.21
N GLU A 20 -19.76 24.61 5.24
CA GLU A 20 -18.35 24.84 5.47
C GLU A 20 -18.07 26.05 6.37
N ASN A 21 -18.95 27.04 6.31
CA ASN A 21 -18.85 28.26 7.13
C ASN A 21 -19.53 28.15 8.51
N VAL A 22 -20.29 27.10 8.75
CA VAL A 22 -21.16 26.98 9.95
C VAL A 22 -20.81 25.76 10.80
N ILE A 23 -20.32 24.69 10.21
CA ILE A 23 -19.81 23.51 10.91
C ILE A 23 -18.30 23.55 10.76
N ASP A 24 -17.55 23.58 11.86
CA ASP A 24 -16.08 23.51 11.81
C ASP A 24 -15.63 22.18 11.20
N SER A 25 -15.55 22.19 9.87
CA SER A 25 -15.23 21.05 9.05
C SER A 25 -13.73 20.73 9.03
N ASP A 26 -12.90 21.67 9.51
CA ASP A 26 -11.45 21.57 9.49
C ASP A 26 -10.89 20.89 10.75
N SER A 27 -11.70 20.60 11.74
CA SER A 27 -11.23 19.91 12.94
C SER A 27 -10.80 18.48 12.59
N ARG A 28 -9.49 18.24 12.70
CA ARG A 28 -8.90 16.92 12.54
C ARG A 28 -8.82 16.25 13.88
N TYR A 29 -9.48 15.13 14.04
CA TYR A 29 -9.42 14.34 15.25
C TYR A 29 -9.11 12.86 14.97
N THR A 30 -8.65 12.15 15.98
CA THR A 30 -8.31 10.74 15.85
C THR A 30 -9.55 9.88 16.06
N ILE A 31 -9.91 9.08 15.06
CA ILE A 31 -11.01 8.13 15.15
C ILE A 31 -10.47 6.77 15.59
N GLN A 32 -11.04 6.22 16.65
CA GLN A 32 -10.77 4.88 17.10
C GLN A 32 -11.47 3.87 16.19
N ARG A 33 -10.79 2.77 15.93
CA ARG A 33 -11.33 1.61 15.22
C ARG A 33 -11.51 0.47 16.23
N MET A 34 -12.71 -0.07 16.29
CA MET A 34 -12.97 -1.35 16.96
C MET A 34 -13.10 -2.42 15.88
N ALA A 35 -12.16 -3.34 15.82
CA ALA A 35 -12.22 -4.51 14.96
C ALA A 35 -12.36 -5.74 15.84
N THR A 36 -13.41 -6.52 15.61
CA THR A 36 -13.62 -7.81 16.26
C THR A 36 -13.51 -8.93 15.23
N GLY A 37 -13.16 -10.13 15.67
CA GLY A 37 -13.24 -11.29 14.82
C GLY A 37 -14.71 -11.58 14.50
N ALA A 38 -15.02 -11.77 13.22
CA ALA A 38 -16.37 -12.17 12.82
C ALA A 38 -16.54 -13.68 12.98
N ALA A 39 -17.62 -14.10 13.63
CA ALA A 39 -18.05 -15.50 13.59
C ALA A 39 -18.62 -15.81 12.20
N GLY A 40 -18.17 -16.89 11.57
CA GLY A 40 -18.71 -17.36 10.29
C GLY A 40 -17.96 -16.80 9.06
N LEU A 41 -16.71 -16.40 9.23
CA LEU A 41 -15.84 -16.14 8.08
C LEU A 41 -15.56 -17.46 7.33
N ASP A 42 -15.74 -17.43 6.02
CA ASP A 42 -15.32 -18.51 5.12
C ASP A 42 -13.80 -18.49 4.95
N ALA A 43 -13.24 -19.66 4.66
CA ALA A 43 -11.82 -19.75 4.29
C ALA A 43 -11.56 -19.01 2.98
N GLU A 44 -10.40 -18.34 2.90
CA GLU A 44 -9.93 -17.77 1.64
C GLU A 44 -9.56 -18.90 0.67
N GLU A 45 -9.92 -18.73 -0.59
CA GLU A 45 -9.61 -19.66 -1.66
C GLU A 45 -8.68 -18.97 -2.67
N SER A 46 -7.71 -19.67 -3.24
CA SER A 46 -6.73 -19.08 -4.17
C SER A 46 -6.44 -20.03 -5.32
N ASP A 47 -6.59 -19.51 -6.54
CA ASP A 47 -6.19 -20.14 -7.77
C ASP A 47 -4.98 -19.41 -8.36
N ASN A 48 -3.92 -20.17 -8.66
CA ASN A 48 -2.70 -19.65 -9.25
C ASN A 48 -2.45 -20.34 -10.59
N THR A 49 -2.23 -19.54 -11.62
CA THR A 49 -1.86 -20.02 -12.96
C THR A 49 -0.57 -19.31 -13.39
N SER A 50 0.38 -20.05 -13.91
CA SER A 50 1.58 -19.47 -14.54
C SER A 50 1.95 -20.21 -15.82
N ILE A 51 2.51 -19.46 -16.75
CA ILE A 51 3.13 -19.98 -17.97
C ILE A 51 4.47 -19.25 -18.18
N GLY A 52 5.51 -20.02 -18.45
CA GLY A 52 6.84 -19.43 -18.60
C GLY A 52 7.67 -20.10 -19.67
N ILE A 53 8.72 -19.40 -20.07
CA ILE A 53 9.73 -19.88 -21.00
C ILE A 53 11.12 -19.71 -20.36
N VAL A 54 11.94 -20.73 -20.50
CA VAL A 54 13.37 -20.70 -20.12
C VAL A 54 14.19 -20.79 -21.40
N LEU A 55 15.06 -19.81 -21.60
CA LEU A 55 15.97 -19.74 -22.73
C LEU A 55 17.42 -19.88 -22.23
N THR A 56 18.18 -20.72 -22.89
CA THR A 56 19.62 -20.90 -22.65
C THR A 56 20.38 -20.65 -23.95
N PRO A 57 20.49 -19.39 -24.42
CA PRO A 57 21.09 -19.10 -25.72
C PRO A 57 22.59 -19.46 -25.80
N MET A 58 23.23 -19.57 -24.65
CA MET A 58 24.61 -20.04 -24.47
C MET A 58 24.75 -20.67 -23.08
N ASP A 59 25.79 -21.47 -22.86
CA ASP A 59 25.97 -22.31 -21.66
C ASP A 59 25.91 -21.55 -20.33
N ASN A 60 26.28 -20.28 -20.33
CA ASN A 60 26.40 -19.45 -19.15
C ASN A 60 25.33 -18.33 -19.07
N LEU A 61 24.32 -18.35 -19.95
CA LEU A 61 23.20 -17.39 -19.95
C LEU A 61 21.86 -18.10 -19.83
N ILE A 62 21.13 -17.76 -18.78
CA ILE A 62 19.76 -18.23 -18.54
C ILE A 62 18.85 -17.02 -18.52
N ILE A 63 17.79 -17.06 -19.30
CA ILE A 63 16.73 -16.07 -19.32
C ILE A 63 15.40 -16.80 -19.04
N THR A 64 14.67 -16.37 -18.01
CA THR A 64 13.35 -16.90 -17.71
C THR A 64 12.33 -15.77 -17.77
N VAL A 65 11.21 -16.01 -18.40
CA VAL A 65 10.06 -15.11 -18.45
C VAL A 65 8.84 -15.91 -18.07
N ASP A 66 8.16 -15.51 -16.99
CA ASP A 66 6.97 -16.16 -16.47
C ASP A 66 5.83 -15.14 -16.38
N ALA A 67 4.75 -15.39 -17.09
CA ALA A 67 3.49 -14.67 -16.92
C ALA A 67 2.60 -15.46 -15.94
N TRP A 68 2.01 -14.75 -14.99
CA TRP A 68 1.24 -15.39 -13.93
C TRP A 68 -0.01 -14.59 -13.54
N THR A 69 -1.02 -15.34 -13.07
CA THR A 69 -2.26 -14.78 -12.52
C THR A 69 -2.52 -15.44 -11.17
N LEU A 70 -2.83 -14.61 -10.18
CA LEU A 70 -3.28 -15.00 -8.85
C LEU A 70 -4.72 -14.48 -8.68
N GLU A 71 -5.66 -15.39 -8.53
CA GLU A 71 -7.03 -15.07 -8.12
C GLU A 71 -7.26 -15.54 -6.69
N LYS A 72 -7.74 -14.64 -5.84
CA LYS A 72 -8.01 -14.93 -4.44
C LYS A 72 -9.45 -14.52 -4.10
N ASP A 73 -10.29 -15.50 -3.86
CA ASP A 73 -11.68 -15.28 -3.46
C ASP A 73 -11.87 -15.32 -1.95
N LYS A 74 -12.96 -14.74 -1.48
CA LYS A 74 -13.29 -14.64 -0.05
C LYS A 74 -12.17 -14.05 0.80
N THR A 75 -11.36 -13.15 0.20
CA THR A 75 -10.26 -12.48 0.92
C THR A 75 -10.77 -11.85 2.20
N ILE A 76 -10.18 -12.23 3.33
CA ILE A 76 -10.56 -11.68 4.64
C ILE A 76 -9.99 -10.27 4.76
N GLY A 77 -10.86 -9.30 4.88
CA GLY A 77 -10.49 -7.88 4.92
C GLY A 77 -11.45 -7.05 5.73
N LEU A 78 -11.24 -5.75 5.69
CA LEU A 78 -12.04 -4.75 6.38
C LEU A 78 -12.68 -3.82 5.35
N PHE A 79 -13.93 -3.41 5.59
CA PHE A 79 -14.61 -2.42 4.74
C PHE A 79 -13.85 -1.07 4.71
N GLY A 80 -13.16 -0.75 5.79
CA GLY A 80 -12.37 0.47 5.93
C GLY A 80 -13.14 1.59 6.62
N ARG A 81 -12.44 2.33 7.49
CA ARG A 81 -13.02 3.45 8.24
C ARG A 81 -13.51 4.56 7.31
N GLU A 82 -12.73 4.84 6.28
CA GLU A 82 -13.00 5.88 5.30
C GLU A 82 -14.30 5.55 4.54
N ASN A 83 -14.44 4.34 4.05
CA ASN A 83 -15.64 3.90 3.34
C ASN A 83 -16.87 3.91 4.26
N GLN A 84 -16.69 3.49 5.52
CA GLN A 84 -17.77 3.48 6.52
C GLN A 84 -18.25 4.91 6.83
N THR A 85 -17.32 5.88 6.94
CA THR A 85 -17.67 7.29 7.12
C THR A 85 -18.44 7.83 5.92
N VAL A 86 -17.99 7.50 4.70
CA VAL A 86 -18.69 7.89 3.47
C VAL A 86 -20.12 7.33 3.45
N ASN A 87 -20.30 6.05 3.81
CA ASN A 87 -21.62 5.44 3.91
C ASN A 87 -22.53 6.13 4.94
N ASP A 88 -22.00 6.41 6.14
CA ASP A 88 -22.74 7.13 7.18
C ASP A 88 -23.23 8.50 6.70
N MET A 89 -22.36 9.24 6.03
CA MET A 89 -22.71 10.56 5.49
C MET A 89 -23.78 10.47 4.40
N LEU A 90 -23.69 9.51 3.48
CA LEU A 90 -24.73 9.28 2.47
C LEU A 90 -26.09 8.99 3.09
N LEU A 91 -26.12 8.15 4.13
CA LEU A 91 -27.36 7.84 4.87
C LEU A 91 -27.95 9.09 5.54
N ARG A 92 -27.10 9.95 6.10
CA ARG A 92 -27.53 11.21 6.75
C ARG A 92 -28.10 12.20 5.75
N PHE A 93 -27.45 12.39 4.60
CA PHE A 93 -27.97 13.25 3.54
C PHE A 93 -29.26 12.71 2.94
N ALA A 94 -29.36 11.39 2.72
CA ALA A 94 -30.58 10.75 2.25
C ALA A 94 -31.75 10.88 3.24
N ASN A 95 -31.46 10.82 4.55
CA ASN A 95 -32.47 11.01 5.60
C ASN A 95 -32.94 12.48 5.68
N GLY A 96 -32.04 13.43 5.43
CA GLY A 96 -32.32 14.84 5.61
C GLY A 96 -32.63 15.17 7.08
N THR A 97 -33.76 15.87 7.30
CA THR A 97 -34.23 16.25 8.65
C THR A 97 -35.32 15.31 9.20
N ASN A 98 -35.48 14.12 8.63
CA ASN A 98 -36.50 13.19 9.08
C ASN A 98 -36.07 12.45 10.36
N ASN A 99 -36.98 12.37 11.35
CA ASN A 99 -36.80 11.56 12.56
C ASN A 99 -35.44 11.81 13.29
N CYS A 100 -35.01 13.04 13.41
CA CYS A 100 -33.68 13.36 13.96
C CYS A 100 -33.44 12.80 15.36
N ASP A 101 -34.49 12.66 16.19
CA ASP A 101 -34.37 12.11 17.54
C ASP A 101 -34.01 10.61 17.56
N THR A 102 -34.26 9.90 16.47
CA THR A 102 -34.09 8.43 16.40
C THR A 102 -33.11 8.02 15.30
N PHE A 103 -32.76 8.91 14.40
CA PHE A 103 -31.89 8.60 13.27
C PHE A 103 -30.42 8.57 13.70
N VAL A 104 -29.76 7.46 13.50
CA VAL A 104 -28.36 7.23 13.93
C VAL A 104 -27.36 7.18 12.78
N GLY A 105 -27.80 7.24 11.50
CA GLY A 105 -26.93 7.04 10.34
C GLY A 105 -26.51 5.58 10.21
N ASP A 106 -25.24 5.34 9.87
CA ASP A 106 -24.70 3.98 9.84
C ASP A 106 -24.50 3.46 11.28
N PRO A 107 -25.10 2.31 11.66
CA PRO A 107 -25.01 1.78 13.03
C PRO A 107 -23.59 1.33 13.42
N LEU A 108 -22.68 1.21 12.44
CA LEU A 108 -21.28 0.90 12.67
C LEU A 108 -20.45 2.15 12.98
N VAL A 109 -20.98 3.36 12.71
CA VAL A 109 -20.34 4.65 13.00
C VAL A 109 -20.97 5.23 14.27
N VAL A 110 -20.29 5.07 15.38
CA VAL A 110 -20.76 5.59 16.68
C VAL A 110 -20.23 7.00 16.87
N ARG A 111 -21.16 7.95 17.10
CA ARG A 111 -20.85 9.37 17.25
C ARG A 111 -21.11 9.86 18.67
N GLU A 112 -20.47 10.96 19.03
CA GLU A 112 -20.80 11.77 20.19
C GLU A 112 -22.11 12.54 19.93
N ALA A 113 -22.69 13.11 20.98
CA ALA A 113 -23.80 14.03 20.82
C ALA A 113 -23.36 15.28 20.02
N PRO A 114 -24.25 15.85 19.20
CA PRO A 114 -23.94 17.09 18.49
C PRO A 114 -23.73 18.24 19.48
N ASP A 115 -22.85 19.18 19.15
CA ASP A 115 -22.68 20.41 19.91
C ASP A 115 -23.91 21.34 19.71
N GLU A 116 -24.37 21.97 20.79
CA GLU A 116 -25.52 22.87 20.72
C GLU A 116 -25.31 24.05 19.77
N GLY A 117 -24.05 24.50 19.63
CA GLY A 117 -23.65 25.57 18.71
C GLY A 117 -23.81 25.25 17.23
N ASP A 118 -23.77 23.99 16.87
CA ASP A 118 -23.81 23.53 15.48
C ASP A 118 -25.25 23.34 14.94
N ALA A 119 -26.27 23.38 15.80
CA ALA A 119 -27.65 23.04 15.42
C ALA A 119 -28.19 23.90 14.27
N ALA A 120 -27.86 25.20 14.23
CA ALA A 120 -28.28 26.10 13.16
C ALA A 120 -27.63 25.72 11.81
N GLY A 121 -26.37 25.27 11.82
CA GLY A 121 -25.66 24.84 10.63
C GLY A 121 -26.22 23.55 10.07
N PHE A 122 -26.52 22.58 10.90
CA PHE A 122 -27.18 21.34 10.48
C PHE A 122 -28.56 21.61 9.88
N ALA A 123 -29.33 22.51 10.49
CA ALA A 123 -30.63 22.89 9.96
C ALA A 123 -30.52 23.57 8.60
N ALA A 124 -29.54 24.48 8.41
CA ALA A 124 -29.26 25.11 7.13
C ALA A 124 -28.80 24.09 6.07
N ALA A 125 -28.07 23.09 6.47
CA ALA A 125 -27.64 21.98 5.63
C ALA A 125 -28.76 20.99 5.28
N GLY A 126 -29.91 21.09 5.92
CA GLY A 126 -31.03 20.20 5.71
C GLY A 126 -30.78 18.76 6.18
N VAL A 127 -29.94 18.56 7.21
CA VAL A 127 -29.61 17.27 7.80
C VAL A 127 -29.80 17.29 9.31
N CYS A 128 -30.04 16.12 9.88
CA CYS A 128 -30.10 15.96 11.33
C CYS A 128 -28.75 16.26 11.97
N PRO A 129 -28.71 16.95 13.13
CA PRO A 129 -27.49 17.21 13.87
C PRO A 129 -26.73 15.91 14.24
N PHE A 130 -25.41 15.93 14.16
CA PHE A 130 -24.54 14.84 14.60
C PHE A 130 -23.22 15.36 15.15
N GLY A 131 -22.65 14.66 16.13
CA GLY A 131 -21.34 14.99 16.69
C GLY A 131 -20.19 14.26 16.01
N ASP A 132 -19.00 14.43 16.56
CA ASP A 132 -17.79 13.76 16.09
C ASP A 132 -17.88 12.24 16.18
N ILE A 133 -17.15 11.54 15.33
CA ILE A 133 -17.08 10.08 15.38
C ILE A 133 -16.25 9.67 16.60
N LYS A 134 -16.88 8.97 17.52
CA LYS A 134 -16.25 8.40 18.69
C LYS A 134 -15.41 7.18 18.34
N TYR A 135 -16.01 6.24 17.62
CA TYR A 135 -15.33 5.08 17.06
C TYR A 135 -16.14 4.47 15.91
N ILE A 136 -15.45 3.68 15.08
CA ILE A 136 -16.07 2.91 14.00
C ILE A 136 -15.88 1.42 14.29
N LYS A 137 -16.99 0.68 14.27
CA LYS A 137 -16.98 -0.79 14.27
C LYS A 137 -16.65 -1.26 12.86
N ASN A 138 -15.51 -1.90 12.72
CA ASN A 138 -14.99 -2.31 11.42
C ASN A 138 -14.50 -3.75 11.54
N ASP A 139 -15.45 -4.69 11.49
CA ASP A 139 -15.19 -6.11 11.66
C ASP A 139 -14.65 -6.73 10.38
N TYR A 140 -13.93 -7.83 10.53
CA TYR A 140 -13.46 -8.60 9.39
C TYR A 140 -14.64 -9.24 8.63
N THR A 141 -14.56 -9.22 7.32
CA THR A 141 -15.55 -9.83 6.42
C THR A 141 -14.84 -10.49 5.23
N ASN A 142 -15.51 -11.45 4.62
CA ASN A 142 -15.05 -11.97 3.33
C ASN A 142 -15.38 -10.94 2.22
N MET A 143 -14.35 -10.51 1.54
CA MET A 143 -14.42 -9.63 0.38
C MET A 143 -14.54 -10.46 -0.89
N ALA A 144 -14.97 -9.84 -1.98
CA ALA A 144 -15.00 -10.49 -3.29
C ALA A 144 -13.60 -10.79 -3.85
N LEU A 145 -13.59 -11.34 -5.04
CA LEU A 145 -12.39 -11.75 -5.77
C LEU A 145 -11.34 -10.63 -5.85
N ARG A 146 -10.11 -10.96 -5.50
CA ARG A 146 -8.91 -10.18 -5.77
C ARG A 146 -8.15 -10.84 -6.91
N THR A 147 -7.82 -10.07 -7.94
CA THR A 147 -7.01 -10.54 -9.06
C THR A 147 -5.70 -9.77 -9.11
N VAL A 148 -4.59 -10.51 -9.19
CA VAL A 148 -3.25 -9.95 -9.40
C VAL A 148 -2.65 -10.67 -10.60
N GLU A 149 -2.18 -9.89 -11.58
CA GLU A 149 -1.54 -10.42 -12.79
C GLU A 149 -0.19 -9.75 -12.98
N GLY A 150 0.77 -10.49 -13.51
CA GLY A 150 2.08 -9.92 -13.74
C GLY A 150 3.01 -10.84 -14.51
N THR A 151 4.20 -10.28 -14.77
CA THR A 151 5.29 -10.95 -15.46
C THR A 151 6.56 -10.85 -14.66
N ASP A 152 7.21 -11.97 -14.42
CA ASP A 152 8.54 -12.04 -13.85
C ASP A 152 9.59 -12.32 -14.92
N VAL A 153 10.70 -11.57 -14.87
CA VAL A 153 11.85 -11.75 -15.75
C VAL A 153 13.08 -12.02 -14.90
N LEU A 154 13.77 -13.11 -15.17
CA LEU A 154 15.06 -13.44 -14.58
C LEU A 154 16.11 -13.54 -15.68
N VAL A 155 17.27 -12.90 -15.46
CA VAL A 155 18.46 -13.07 -16.29
C VAL A 155 19.61 -13.45 -15.36
N SER A 156 20.28 -14.54 -15.67
CA SER A 156 21.51 -14.98 -14.98
C SER A 156 22.59 -15.21 -16.01
N TYR A 157 23.72 -14.51 -15.84
CA TYR A 157 24.86 -14.60 -16.77
C TYR A 157 26.17 -14.67 -16.01
N GLY A 158 26.95 -15.73 -16.26
CA GLY A 158 28.24 -15.95 -15.66
C GLY A 158 29.36 -15.90 -16.68
N ILE A 159 30.52 -15.30 -16.35
CA ILE A 159 31.73 -15.25 -17.18
C ILE A 159 32.93 -15.61 -16.32
N GLU A 160 33.68 -16.62 -16.75
CA GLU A 160 34.98 -16.97 -16.17
C GLU A 160 36.10 -16.26 -16.95
N THR A 161 37.00 -15.58 -16.24
CA THR A 161 38.13 -14.85 -16.84
C THR A 161 39.38 -14.99 -15.98
N ASP A 162 40.54 -14.68 -16.54
CA ASP A 162 41.81 -14.60 -15.79
C ASP A 162 41.75 -13.52 -14.68
N ALA A 163 40.88 -12.51 -14.83
CA ALA A 163 40.68 -11.47 -13.84
C ALA A 163 39.77 -11.91 -12.69
N GLY A 164 39.12 -13.07 -12.78
CA GLY A 164 38.16 -13.64 -11.86
C GLY A 164 36.83 -13.97 -12.55
N ASP A 165 35.89 -14.49 -11.79
CA ASP A 165 34.59 -14.91 -12.26
C ASP A 165 33.58 -13.80 -11.99
N PHE A 166 32.78 -13.47 -12.98
CA PHE A 166 31.72 -12.47 -12.91
C PHE A 166 30.36 -13.15 -13.01
N ASP A 167 29.45 -12.79 -12.13
CA ASP A 167 28.05 -13.22 -12.16
C ASP A 167 27.14 -12.00 -12.15
N LEU A 168 26.27 -11.92 -13.15
CA LEU A 168 25.21 -10.92 -13.26
C LEU A 168 23.88 -11.62 -13.06
N ARG A 169 23.07 -11.13 -12.14
CA ARG A 169 21.71 -11.60 -11.91
C ARG A 169 20.72 -10.43 -11.86
N TYR A 170 19.79 -10.46 -12.78
CA TYR A 170 18.66 -9.53 -12.81
C TYR A 170 17.37 -10.27 -12.48
N ASN A 171 16.52 -9.65 -11.64
CA ASN A 171 15.15 -10.06 -11.43
C ASN A 171 14.27 -8.81 -11.56
N GLY A 172 13.27 -8.87 -12.41
CA GLY A 172 12.25 -7.86 -12.60
C GLY A 172 10.87 -8.47 -12.42
N THR A 173 10.02 -7.83 -11.63
CA THR A 173 8.59 -8.13 -11.52
C THR A 173 7.83 -6.94 -12.06
N PHE A 174 6.90 -7.19 -12.96
CA PHE A 174 6.02 -6.22 -13.57
C PHE A 174 4.59 -6.65 -13.28
N LEU A 175 3.83 -5.79 -12.60
CA LEU A 175 2.40 -6.01 -12.36
C LEU A 175 1.60 -5.35 -13.46
N ASP A 176 0.72 -6.11 -14.07
CA ASP A 176 -0.18 -5.66 -15.13
C ASP A 176 -1.57 -5.35 -14.55
N LYS A 177 -1.92 -6.01 -13.42
CA LYS A 177 -3.21 -5.85 -12.76
C LYS A 177 -3.07 -6.07 -11.25
N PHE A 178 -3.76 -5.25 -10.47
CA PHE A 178 -4.02 -5.47 -9.06
C PHE A 178 -5.42 -4.92 -8.74
N GLU A 179 -6.41 -5.79 -8.74
CA GLU A 179 -7.81 -5.42 -8.59
C GLU A 179 -8.48 -6.15 -7.43
N GLN A 180 -9.27 -5.44 -6.66
CA GLN A 180 -10.19 -5.99 -5.67
C GLN A 180 -11.62 -5.71 -6.15
N LYS A 181 -12.37 -6.74 -6.52
CA LYS A 181 -13.77 -6.56 -6.92
C LYS A 181 -14.61 -6.01 -5.77
N ALA A 182 -15.48 -5.07 -6.09
CA ALA A 182 -16.48 -4.58 -5.18
C ALA A 182 -17.64 -5.59 -5.07
N SER A 183 -18.14 -5.81 -3.85
CA SER A 183 -19.33 -6.62 -3.58
C SER A 183 -20.10 -6.08 -2.39
N GLY A 184 -21.38 -6.41 -2.26
CA GLY A 184 -22.22 -5.93 -1.18
C GLY A 184 -22.16 -4.41 -1.03
N GLN A 185 -21.91 -3.91 0.17
CA GLN A 185 -21.84 -2.47 0.47
C GLN A 185 -20.74 -1.75 -0.34
N PHE A 186 -19.62 -2.42 -0.69
CA PHE A 186 -18.59 -1.84 -1.57
C PHE A 186 -19.15 -1.55 -2.97
N ALA A 187 -19.94 -2.48 -3.54
CA ALA A 187 -20.53 -2.28 -4.85
C ALA A 187 -21.56 -1.14 -4.85
N GLU A 188 -22.30 -0.95 -3.77
CA GLU A 188 -23.24 0.17 -3.61
C GLU A 188 -22.48 1.51 -3.57
N LEU A 189 -21.40 1.62 -2.79
CA LEU A 189 -20.58 2.82 -2.76
C LEU A 189 -19.93 3.11 -4.12
N GLN A 190 -19.44 2.08 -4.82
CA GLN A 190 -18.87 2.25 -6.14
C GLN A 190 -19.90 2.76 -7.14
N ALA A 191 -21.11 2.20 -7.16
CA ALA A 191 -22.19 2.66 -8.01
C ALA A 191 -22.56 4.14 -7.75
N LYS A 192 -22.57 4.56 -6.48
CA LYS A 192 -22.78 5.96 -6.07
C LYS A 192 -21.62 6.88 -6.49
N LYS A 193 -20.40 6.37 -6.49
CA LYS A 193 -19.23 7.06 -7.03
C LYS A 193 -19.35 7.27 -8.53
N ASP A 194 -19.69 6.21 -9.25
CA ASP A 194 -19.82 6.20 -10.71
C ASP A 194 -20.99 7.09 -11.18
N SER A 195 -22.06 7.22 -10.38
CA SER A 195 -23.18 8.12 -10.65
C SER A 195 -22.90 9.59 -10.30
N GLY A 196 -21.77 9.91 -9.63
CA GLY A 196 -21.42 11.23 -9.18
C GLY A 196 -22.10 11.67 -7.86
N GLU A 197 -22.84 10.76 -7.21
CA GLU A 197 -23.40 11.02 -5.86
C GLU A 197 -22.29 11.18 -4.82
N ILE A 198 -21.18 10.42 -4.97
CA ILE A 198 -19.94 10.63 -4.22
C ILE A 198 -18.99 11.44 -5.10
N PRO A 199 -18.57 12.64 -4.67
CA PRO A 199 -17.63 13.47 -5.42
C PRO A 199 -16.31 12.78 -5.73
N ASP A 200 -15.67 13.10 -6.86
CA ASP A 200 -14.39 12.54 -7.26
C ASP A 200 -13.25 12.81 -6.26
N SER A 201 -13.34 13.92 -5.54
CA SER A 201 -12.39 14.27 -4.48
C SER A 201 -12.43 13.34 -3.26
N ILE A 202 -13.48 12.52 -3.12
CA ILE A 202 -13.63 11.56 -2.03
C ILE A 202 -13.17 10.17 -2.49
N PRO A 203 -11.98 9.71 -2.11
CA PRO A 203 -11.51 8.39 -2.51
C PRO A 203 -12.25 7.29 -1.75
N LEU A 204 -12.70 6.28 -2.46
CA LEU A 204 -13.06 4.99 -1.88
C LEU A 204 -11.80 4.11 -1.86
N LYS A 205 -11.58 3.35 -0.77
CA LYS A 205 -10.32 2.63 -0.57
C LYS A 205 -10.51 1.13 -0.46
N GLY A 206 -9.50 0.40 -0.94
CA GLY A 206 -9.40 -1.04 -0.76
C GLY A 206 -10.14 -1.89 -1.77
N PHE A 207 -10.72 -1.30 -2.82
CA PHE A 207 -11.37 -2.00 -3.93
C PHE A 207 -11.29 -1.21 -5.24
N GLY A 208 -11.71 -1.84 -6.35
CA GLY A 208 -11.48 -1.36 -7.69
C GLY A 208 -10.05 -1.65 -8.13
N ASP A 209 -9.55 -0.87 -9.06
CA ASP A 209 -8.16 -0.91 -9.50
C ASP A 209 -7.24 -0.32 -8.43
N LEU A 210 -6.34 -1.15 -7.91
CA LEU A 210 -5.37 -0.81 -6.85
C LEU A 210 -3.94 -0.69 -7.39
N LEU A 211 -3.71 -0.95 -8.68
CA LEU A 211 -2.39 -0.85 -9.28
C LEU A 211 -1.91 0.60 -9.23
N GLU A 212 -0.63 0.78 -8.96
CA GLU A 212 0.01 2.09 -8.80
C GLU A 212 -0.65 3.01 -7.75
N LYS A 213 -1.29 2.43 -6.71
CA LYS A 213 -1.96 3.18 -5.65
C LYS A 213 -1.54 2.71 -4.27
N ASP A 214 -1.39 3.67 -3.36
CA ASP A 214 -1.24 3.46 -1.90
C ASP A 214 -0.19 2.40 -1.50
N GLY A 215 0.97 2.37 -2.17
CA GLY A 215 2.08 1.49 -1.88
C GLY A 215 2.19 0.27 -2.79
N VAL A 216 1.24 0.07 -3.70
CA VAL A 216 1.33 -0.90 -4.79
C VAL A 216 2.01 -0.23 -5.98
N TYR A 217 3.19 -0.66 -6.35
CA TYR A 217 3.92 -0.20 -7.53
C TYR A 217 3.82 -1.25 -8.64
N ASP A 218 3.80 -0.79 -9.88
CA ASP A 218 3.70 -1.63 -11.09
C ASP A 218 4.97 -2.44 -11.35
N ASN A 219 6.14 -1.97 -10.88
CA ASN A 219 7.40 -2.64 -11.14
C ASN A 219 8.36 -2.65 -9.95
N LYS A 220 9.16 -3.73 -9.88
CA LYS A 220 10.24 -3.90 -8.92
C LYS A 220 11.42 -4.59 -9.60
N HIS A 221 12.63 -4.05 -9.40
CA HIS A 221 13.83 -4.59 -10.02
C HIS A 221 14.92 -4.85 -8.99
N SER A 222 15.68 -5.91 -9.22
CA SER A 222 16.92 -6.21 -8.51
C SER A 222 17.98 -6.58 -9.51
N LEU A 223 19.11 -5.90 -9.49
CA LEU A 223 20.28 -6.21 -10.29
C LEU A 223 21.46 -6.45 -9.37
N ARG A 224 22.07 -7.64 -9.46
CA ARG A 224 23.29 -7.98 -8.73
C ARG A 224 24.41 -8.24 -9.72
N LEU A 225 25.55 -7.61 -9.48
CA LEU A 225 26.82 -7.91 -10.11
C LEU A 225 27.78 -8.44 -9.03
N SER A 226 28.31 -9.63 -9.22
CA SER A 226 29.29 -10.25 -8.32
C SER A 226 30.60 -10.50 -9.06
N TRP A 227 31.72 -10.39 -8.35
CA TRP A 227 33.05 -10.74 -8.79
C TRP A 227 33.71 -11.62 -7.75
N ASP A 228 34.25 -12.74 -8.19
CA ASP A 228 34.95 -13.75 -7.39
C ASP A 228 36.37 -13.96 -7.91
N LYS A 229 37.37 -13.85 -7.04
CA LYS A 229 38.75 -14.19 -7.39
C LYS A 229 39.48 -14.76 -6.18
N GLY A 230 39.79 -16.04 -6.23
CA GLY A 230 40.43 -16.74 -5.11
C GLY A 230 39.64 -16.59 -3.82
N PRO A 231 40.24 -16.01 -2.76
CA PRO A 231 39.53 -15.84 -1.49
C PRO A 231 38.57 -14.65 -1.44
N TYR A 232 38.56 -13.81 -2.45
CA TYR A 232 37.81 -12.55 -2.47
C TYR A 232 36.49 -12.70 -3.22
N ARG A 233 35.44 -12.09 -2.66
CA ARG A 233 34.16 -11.87 -3.35
C ARG A 233 33.71 -10.44 -3.12
N VAL A 234 33.29 -9.77 -4.18
CA VAL A 234 32.66 -8.45 -4.13
C VAL A 234 31.33 -8.52 -4.87
N SER A 235 30.28 -7.96 -4.29
CA SER A 235 28.96 -7.89 -4.92
C SER A 235 28.34 -6.52 -4.75
N LEU A 236 27.83 -5.96 -5.85
CA LEU A 236 27.02 -4.76 -5.87
C LEU A 236 25.59 -5.16 -6.24
N THR A 237 24.61 -4.73 -5.44
CA THR A 237 23.20 -5.02 -5.68
C THR A 237 22.41 -3.72 -5.73
N GLY A 238 21.78 -3.43 -6.86
CA GLY A 238 20.80 -2.34 -7.01
C GLY A 238 19.37 -2.88 -6.82
N LEU A 239 18.55 -2.13 -6.10
CA LEU A 239 17.12 -2.41 -5.88
C LEU A 239 16.32 -1.19 -6.28
N LYS A 240 15.35 -1.34 -7.18
CA LYS A 240 14.43 -0.27 -7.58
C LYS A 240 12.98 -0.70 -7.32
N LYS A 241 12.19 0.21 -6.79
CA LYS A 241 10.73 0.11 -6.64
C LYS A 241 10.08 1.22 -7.46
N GLY A 242 9.00 0.92 -8.16
CA GLY A 242 8.25 1.89 -8.95
C GLY A 242 7.61 2.99 -8.11
N SER A 243 7.01 3.96 -8.78
CA SER A 243 6.21 5.03 -8.19
C SER A 243 4.77 4.58 -7.97
N PHE A 244 4.02 5.32 -7.18
CA PHE A 244 2.58 5.12 -7.02
C PHE A 244 1.89 6.41 -6.58
N VAL A 245 0.58 6.48 -6.82
CA VAL A 245 -0.26 7.59 -6.36
C VAL A 245 -0.68 7.36 -4.91
N GLN A 246 -0.55 8.40 -4.09
CA GLN A 246 -1.12 8.39 -2.74
C GLN A 246 -2.54 8.94 -2.77
N THR A 247 -3.55 8.07 -2.68
CA THR A 247 -4.97 8.44 -2.82
C THR A 247 -5.52 9.23 -1.63
N SER A 248 -4.82 9.25 -0.48
CA SER A 248 -5.24 10.00 0.70
C SER A 248 -5.06 11.52 0.57
N LEU A 249 -4.29 11.99 -0.39
CA LEU A 249 -3.99 13.41 -0.58
C LEU A 249 -4.92 14.10 -1.57
N GLY A 250 -5.89 13.48 -2.10
CA GLY A 250 -6.77 14.09 -3.09
C GLY A 250 -6.02 14.64 -4.32
N ILE A 251 -6.76 15.06 -5.30
CA ILE A 251 -6.22 15.69 -6.50
C ILE A 251 -6.25 17.21 -6.29
N LYS A 252 -5.07 17.85 -6.24
CA LYS A 252 -4.97 19.30 -6.23
C LYS A 252 -4.80 19.78 -7.68
N ASP A 253 -5.67 20.66 -8.12
CA ASP A 253 -5.66 21.20 -9.48
C ASP A 253 -5.70 20.11 -10.58
N GLY A 254 -6.36 18.98 -10.30
CA GLY A 254 -6.42 17.83 -11.21
C GLY A 254 -5.17 16.93 -11.21
N ILE A 255 -4.16 17.24 -10.39
CA ILE A 255 -2.89 16.49 -10.36
C ILE A 255 -2.86 15.63 -9.09
N PRO A 256 -2.74 14.27 -9.23
CA PRO A 256 -2.59 13.40 -8.08
C PRO A 256 -1.19 13.54 -7.44
N TYR A 257 -1.10 13.32 -6.15
CA TYR A 257 0.20 13.24 -5.48
C TYR A 257 0.86 11.90 -5.78
N VAL A 258 2.02 11.95 -6.46
CA VAL A 258 2.81 10.77 -6.80
C VAL A 258 3.97 10.63 -5.82
N VAL A 259 4.04 9.47 -5.14
CA VAL A 259 5.22 9.05 -4.39
C VAL A 259 6.23 8.51 -5.41
N PRO A 260 7.39 9.15 -5.58
CA PRO A 260 8.33 8.76 -6.65
C PRO A 260 8.97 7.40 -6.39
N SER A 261 9.53 6.83 -7.46
CA SER A 261 10.30 5.59 -7.38
C SER A 261 11.54 5.77 -6.50
N MET A 262 11.97 4.69 -5.84
CA MET A 262 13.17 4.67 -5.01
C MET A 262 14.16 3.62 -5.51
N THR A 263 15.44 4.00 -5.60
CA THR A 263 16.54 3.08 -5.94
C THR A 263 17.56 3.11 -4.82
N THR A 264 18.02 1.95 -4.38
CA THR A 264 19.10 1.81 -3.38
C THR A 264 20.18 0.86 -3.88
N MET A 265 21.43 1.08 -3.49
CA MET A 265 22.54 0.21 -3.81
C MET A 265 23.20 -0.36 -2.56
N ASP A 266 23.49 -1.65 -2.57
CA ASP A 266 24.17 -2.38 -1.50
C ASP A 266 25.49 -2.91 -2.00
N LEU A 267 26.59 -2.65 -1.27
CA LEU A 267 27.91 -3.22 -1.53
C LEU A 267 28.23 -4.27 -0.48
N THR A 268 28.68 -5.43 -0.91
CA THR A 268 29.17 -6.49 -0.01
C THR A 268 30.55 -6.95 -0.48
N MET A 269 31.49 -7.07 0.45
CA MET A 269 32.83 -7.59 0.23
C MET A 269 33.09 -8.70 1.24
N SER A 270 33.67 -9.81 0.82
CA SER A 270 34.06 -10.90 1.71
C SER A 270 35.43 -11.46 1.36
N TYR A 271 36.10 -11.94 2.37
CA TYR A 271 37.40 -12.60 2.30
C TYR A 271 37.36 -13.90 3.09
N ASN A 272 37.71 -15.00 2.41
CA ASN A 272 37.80 -16.34 3.00
C ASN A 272 39.26 -16.66 3.31
N PHE A 273 39.53 -17.20 4.49
CA PHE A 273 40.90 -17.54 4.93
C PHE A 273 40.89 -18.71 5.92
N ASP A 274 42.06 -19.28 6.14
CA ASP A 274 42.24 -20.37 7.11
C ASP A 274 42.74 -19.81 8.45
N VAL A 275 42.16 -20.29 9.54
CA VAL A 275 42.64 -20.04 10.91
C VAL A 275 42.92 -21.36 11.60
N ARG A 276 44.17 -21.76 11.62
CA ARG A 276 44.61 -22.98 12.28
C ARG A 276 43.87 -24.26 11.83
N GLY A 277 43.66 -24.38 10.50
CA GLY A 277 42.96 -25.51 9.91
C GLY A 277 41.42 -25.40 9.94
N ASN A 278 40.90 -24.25 10.35
CA ASN A 278 39.46 -23.94 10.32
C ASN A 278 39.15 -22.88 9.27
N ASP A 279 38.08 -23.10 8.51
CA ASP A 279 37.62 -22.14 7.50
C ASP A 279 37.07 -20.92 8.18
N ALA A 280 37.57 -19.73 7.85
CA ALA A 280 37.10 -18.46 8.35
C ALA A 280 36.68 -17.53 7.19
N ARG A 281 35.73 -16.67 7.46
CA ARG A 281 35.29 -15.63 6.55
C ARG A 281 35.05 -14.34 7.31
N ILE A 282 35.55 -13.23 6.78
CA ILE A 282 35.15 -11.89 7.18
C ILE A 282 34.33 -11.27 6.04
N ARG A 283 33.23 -10.61 6.39
CA ARG A 283 32.37 -9.93 5.43
C ARG A 283 32.09 -8.51 5.92
N PHE A 284 32.31 -7.55 5.05
CA PHE A 284 31.92 -6.17 5.20
C PHE A 284 30.78 -5.86 4.24
N ALA A 285 29.74 -5.18 4.70
CA ALA A 285 28.63 -4.77 3.85
C ALA A 285 28.23 -3.33 4.17
N VAL A 286 27.91 -2.58 3.12
CA VAL A 286 27.28 -1.27 3.19
C VAL A 286 25.92 -1.40 2.53
N LYS A 287 24.86 -1.23 3.32
CA LYS A 287 23.50 -1.16 2.83
C LYS A 287 23.16 0.28 2.53
N ASN A 288 22.45 0.50 1.41
CA ASN A 288 22.10 1.83 0.94
C ASN A 288 23.33 2.73 0.81
N LEU A 289 24.23 2.38 -0.12
CA LEU A 289 25.53 3.01 -0.33
C LEU A 289 25.44 4.53 -0.58
N GLU A 290 24.37 4.97 -1.20
CA GLU A 290 24.13 6.37 -1.59
C GLU A 290 23.44 7.17 -0.49
N ASP A 291 23.05 6.53 0.63
CA ASP A 291 22.27 7.13 1.74
C ASP A 291 20.91 7.68 1.27
N GLU A 292 20.28 6.99 0.32
CA GLU A 292 18.99 7.37 -0.23
C GLU A 292 17.92 7.35 0.85
N ARG A 293 17.09 8.39 0.90
CA ARG A 293 16.01 8.52 1.87
C ARG A 293 14.67 8.14 1.23
N ALA A 294 13.78 7.57 2.03
CA ALA A 294 12.46 7.23 1.54
C ALA A 294 11.74 8.49 1.00
N PRO A 295 11.04 8.36 -0.15
CA PRO A 295 10.27 9.46 -0.70
C PRO A 295 9.24 9.98 0.30
N THR A 296 9.09 11.31 0.37
CA THR A 296 8.12 11.95 1.27
C THR A 296 6.69 11.55 0.89
N ALA A 297 5.89 11.24 1.89
CA ALA A 297 4.48 10.89 1.75
C ALA A 297 3.67 11.39 2.95
N ASP A 298 2.38 11.63 2.76
CA ASP A 298 1.47 12.00 3.86
C ASP A 298 1.07 10.78 4.68
N ARG A 299 2.03 10.26 5.42
CA ARG A 299 1.89 9.09 6.29
C ARG A 299 2.51 9.39 7.66
N TYR A 300 2.24 8.51 8.61
CA TYR A 300 2.61 8.68 10.02
C TYR A 300 4.09 9.01 10.25
N TYR A 301 4.99 8.42 9.45
CA TYR A 301 6.44 8.63 9.56
C TYR A 301 6.98 9.69 8.56
N GLY A 302 6.12 10.35 7.78
CA GLY A 302 6.52 11.25 6.70
C GLY A 302 6.90 10.52 5.40
N TYR A 303 6.81 9.19 5.37
CA TYR A 303 7.00 8.34 4.20
C TYR A 303 6.07 7.12 4.24
N TYR A 304 5.95 6.39 3.12
CA TYR A 304 5.08 5.23 3.00
C TYR A 304 5.80 3.97 3.51
N ALA A 305 5.70 3.69 4.82
CA ALA A 305 6.45 2.62 5.49
C ALA A 305 6.12 1.19 4.99
N ASP A 306 4.92 0.99 4.43
CA ASP A 306 4.52 -0.29 3.82
C ASP A 306 5.26 -0.57 2.50
N ALA A 307 5.69 0.48 1.79
CA ALA A 307 6.40 0.37 0.52
C ALA A 307 7.90 0.62 0.65
N HIS A 308 8.33 1.53 1.53
CA HIS A 308 9.70 2.00 1.65
C HIS A 308 10.26 1.83 3.05
N GLN A 309 11.60 1.77 3.15
CA GLN A 309 12.34 1.78 4.41
C GLN A 309 13.26 3.00 4.43
N ASP A 310 13.28 3.73 5.55
CA ASP A 310 14.04 4.97 5.71
C ASP A 310 15.18 4.83 6.73
N TYR A 311 15.94 3.74 6.66
CA TYR A 311 17.05 3.50 7.58
C TYR A 311 18.33 4.26 7.24
N GLY A 312 18.43 4.83 6.02
CA GLY A 312 19.67 5.43 5.53
C GLY A 312 20.77 4.39 5.31
N ARG A 313 22.01 4.87 5.26
CA ARG A 313 23.20 4.02 5.06
C ARG A 313 23.55 3.26 6.34
N ASN A 314 23.76 1.94 6.20
CA ASN A 314 24.14 1.06 7.31
C ASN A 314 25.39 0.25 6.97
N PHE A 315 26.26 0.09 7.96
CA PHE A 315 27.50 -0.68 7.86
C PHE A 315 27.40 -1.94 8.69
N TYR A 316 27.84 -3.06 8.11
CA TYR A 316 27.84 -4.37 8.75
C TYR A 316 29.23 -4.98 8.67
N LEU A 317 29.70 -5.55 9.76
CA LEU A 317 30.89 -6.39 9.81
C LEU A 317 30.49 -7.74 10.42
N ASP A 318 30.76 -8.80 9.71
CA ASP A 318 30.43 -10.16 10.10
C ASP A 318 31.69 -11.01 10.05
N PHE A 319 31.91 -11.83 11.06
CA PHE A 319 32.98 -12.81 11.13
C PHE A 319 32.38 -14.20 11.38
N GLN A 320 32.72 -15.13 10.53
CA GLN A 320 32.32 -16.52 10.64
C GLN A 320 33.55 -17.44 10.75
N LEU A 321 33.55 -18.34 11.73
CA LEU A 321 34.52 -19.39 11.88
C LEU A 321 33.81 -20.75 11.91
N LYS A 322 34.19 -21.65 11.02
CA LYS A 322 33.68 -23.02 11.00
C LYS A 322 34.70 -23.93 11.67
N VAL A 323 34.45 -24.24 12.94
CA VAL A 323 35.28 -25.18 13.72
C VAL A 323 34.99 -26.59 13.24
N LYS A 324 36.04 -27.34 12.91
CA LYS A 324 35.98 -28.76 12.50
C LYS A 324 36.01 -29.69 13.71
#